data_5e6c9353eb969c6919b83a464c591b72
#
_entry.id   5e6c9353eb969c6919b83a464c591b72
#
_cell.length_a   1.000
_cell.length_b   1.000
_cell.length_c   1.000
_cell.angle_alpha   90.00
_cell.angle_beta   90.00
_cell.angle_gamma   90.00
#
_symmetry.space_group_name_H-M   'P 1'
#
loop_
_entity.id
_entity.type
_entity.pdbx_description
1 polymer ?
#
loop_
_entity_poly.entity_id
_entity_poly.type
_entity_poly.pdbx_seq_one_letter_code
_entity_poly.pdbx_strand_id
1 'polypeptide(L)'
;MTSPDQTPTKSLSDFVRDTAESDNPGDVFELESPKMLEVKVGGARGARGRIWSKLGAMVAYKGNLTFKREGLLEGGIMKALVRAVSSEMEPLAKIEGQGVCYLADQGKEITVLRLTGDGLNVNGNDLLAFEDTVSHNVTMHRRVAGMASGGLFSVKLHGQGMVAILSHGTPLTLRVTPQTPIFTDPNATVAWSENLQPQIRIDANLRSFLGRGGGETLQMVFQGDGFVVVQPYEEHAGLRSDDSGNS
;
A
#
# COMPACT_ATOMS: atom_id res chain seq x y z
N MET A 1 44.11 -18.76 11.53
CA MET A 1 43.32 -17.89 12.45
C MET A 1 42.93 -16.65 11.67
N THR A 2 41.76 -16.64 11.07
CA THR A 2 41.20 -15.49 10.36
C THR A 2 40.58 -14.57 11.42
N SER A 3 41.00 -13.31 11.45
CA SER A 3 40.45 -12.27 12.32
C SER A 3 38.93 -12.17 12.18
N PRO A 4 38.19 -11.87 13.26
CA PRO A 4 36.76 -11.65 13.17
C PRO A 4 36.49 -10.46 12.26
N ASP A 5 35.50 -10.65 11.42
CA ASP A 5 34.95 -9.71 10.44
C ASP A 5 34.67 -8.36 11.11
N GLN A 6 35.56 -7.39 10.88
CA GLN A 6 35.32 -6.02 11.34
C GLN A 6 34.27 -5.42 10.42
N THR A 7 33.13 -5.10 10.95
CA THR A 7 32.10 -4.31 10.26
C THR A 7 32.78 -3.07 9.66
N PRO A 8 32.74 -2.84 8.34
CA PRO A 8 33.42 -1.73 7.72
C PRO A 8 32.86 -0.41 8.24
N THR A 9 33.69 0.35 8.96
CA THR A 9 33.34 1.67 9.47
C THR A 9 33.49 2.70 8.35
N LYS A 10 32.43 3.45 8.03
CA LYS A 10 32.46 4.54 7.05
C LYS A 10 32.76 5.88 7.73
N SER A 11 33.45 6.77 7.03
CA SER A 11 33.51 8.17 7.46
C SER A 11 32.15 8.85 7.28
N LEU A 12 31.90 9.97 7.97
CA LEU A 12 30.67 10.75 7.80
C LEU A 12 30.52 11.24 6.36
N SER A 13 31.60 11.69 5.73
CA SER A 13 31.59 12.15 4.35
C SER A 13 31.27 11.04 3.35
N ASP A 14 31.79 9.83 3.57
CA ASP A 14 31.47 8.68 2.73
C ASP A 14 30.02 8.26 2.92
N PHE A 15 29.54 8.26 4.16
CA PHE A 15 28.13 7.95 4.44
C PHE A 15 27.20 8.94 3.72
N VAL A 16 27.41 10.25 3.84
CA VAL A 16 26.59 11.28 3.19
C VAL A 16 26.64 11.14 1.66
N ARG A 17 27.82 10.91 1.08
CA ARG A 17 27.96 10.70 -0.37
C ARG A 17 27.22 9.45 -0.85
N ASP A 18 27.37 8.33 -0.13
CA ASP A 18 26.82 7.04 -0.52
C ASP A 18 25.29 6.95 -0.30
N THR A 19 24.73 7.86 0.49
CA THR A 19 23.28 7.95 0.78
C THR A 19 22.64 9.22 0.22
N ALA A 20 23.36 10.01 -0.58
CA ALA A 20 22.79 11.15 -1.25
C ALA A 20 21.68 10.73 -2.21
N GLU A 21 20.62 11.55 -2.28
CA GLU A 21 19.55 11.34 -3.24
C GLU A 21 20.09 11.29 -4.68
N SER A 22 19.45 10.49 -5.53
CA SER A 22 19.76 10.42 -6.95
C SER A 22 18.86 11.39 -7.72
N ASP A 23 19.46 12.35 -8.43
CA ASP A 23 18.74 13.27 -9.32
C ASP A 23 18.64 12.66 -10.72
N ASN A 24 17.83 11.62 -10.90
CA ASN A 24 17.53 11.14 -12.23
C ASN A 24 16.43 12.02 -12.88
N PRO A 25 16.65 12.60 -14.07
CA PRO A 25 15.64 13.38 -14.76
C PRO A 25 14.56 12.45 -15.36
N GLY A 26 13.94 11.65 -14.53
CA GLY A 26 13.04 10.58 -14.91
C GLY A 26 11.57 10.91 -14.75
N ASP A 27 10.87 9.89 -14.38
CA ASP A 27 9.42 9.85 -14.21
C ASP A 27 8.95 10.62 -12.95
N VAL A 28 7.65 10.72 -12.79
CA VAL A 28 7.00 11.30 -11.60
C VAL A 28 7.34 10.52 -10.34
N PHE A 29 7.43 9.17 -10.45
CA PHE A 29 7.83 8.26 -9.39
C PHE A 29 9.21 7.68 -9.67
N GLU A 30 10.10 7.79 -8.70
CA GLU A 30 11.45 7.26 -8.76
C GLU A 30 11.79 6.52 -7.46
N LEU A 31 12.47 5.38 -7.56
CA LEU A 31 12.94 4.65 -6.39
C LEU A 31 14.33 5.13 -5.98
N GLU A 32 14.45 5.80 -4.85
CA GLU A 32 15.73 6.11 -4.20
C GLU A 32 16.37 4.87 -3.57
N SER A 33 15.54 3.93 -3.17
CA SER A 33 15.91 2.60 -2.71
C SER A 33 14.72 1.66 -2.89
N PRO A 34 14.87 0.34 -2.72
CA PRO A 34 13.74 -0.58 -2.77
C PRO A 34 12.59 -0.26 -1.80
N LYS A 35 12.84 0.62 -0.81
CA LYS A 35 11.91 0.96 0.28
C LYS A 35 11.63 2.46 0.41
N MET A 36 12.12 3.27 -0.52
CA MET A 36 11.95 4.72 -0.53
C MET A 36 11.55 5.19 -1.92
N LEU A 37 10.39 5.81 -2.04
CA LEU A 37 9.86 6.40 -3.27
C LEU A 37 10.05 7.91 -3.25
N GLU A 38 10.71 8.45 -4.26
CA GLU A 38 10.65 9.87 -4.58
C GLU A 38 9.44 10.14 -5.47
N VAL A 39 8.70 11.20 -5.16
CA VAL A 39 7.52 11.65 -5.90
C VAL A 39 7.69 13.11 -6.27
N LYS A 40 7.73 13.41 -7.57
CA LYS A 40 7.82 14.77 -8.12
C LYS A 40 6.41 15.34 -8.30
N VAL A 41 6.09 16.42 -7.59
CA VAL A 41 4.77 17.07 -7.61
C VAL A 41 4.87 18.42 -8.29
N GLY A 42 4.04 18.66 -9.29
CA GLY A 42 4.05 19.91 -10.06
C GLY A 42 5.28 20.09 -10.94
N GLY A 43 5.36 21.23 -11.65
CA GLY A 43 6.46 21.54 -12.56
C GLY A 43 6.35 20.86 -13.93
N ALA A 44 7.37 21.07 -14.80
CA ALA A 44 7.35 20.61 -16.19
C ALA A 44 7.40 19.09 -16.36
N ARG A 45 7.79 18.35 -15.34
CA ARG A 45 7.96 16.90 -15.34
C ARG A 45 7.24 16.19 -14.17
N GLY A 46 6.60 16.96 -13.29
CA GLY A 46 5.86 16.40 -12.16
C GLY A 46 4.42 16.04 -12.55
N ALA A 47 3.77 15.24 -11.74
CA ALA A 47 2.34 15.07 -11.79
C ALA A 47 1.65 16.44 -11.86
N ARG A 48 0.46 16.53 -12.47
CA ARG A 48 -0.30 17.79 -12.67
C ARG A 48 -0.65 18.52 -11.36
N GLY A 49 0.37 18.75 -10.50
CA GLY A 49 0.23 19.43 -9.21
C GLY A 49 -0.48 18.61 -8.14
N ARG A 50 -0.79 17.33 -8.38
CA ARG A 50 -1.46 16.47 -7.39
C ARG A 50 -1.02 15.02 -7.51
N ILE A 51 -0.80 14.41 -6.34
CA ILE A 51 -0.58 12.96 -6.17
C ILE A 51 -1.47 12.46 -5.03
N TRP A 52 -1.92 11.25 -5.15
CA TRP A 52 -2.56 10.52 -4.08
C TRP A 52 -1.55 9.61 -3.37
N SER A 53 -1.55 9.61 -2.05
CA SER A 53 -0.66 8.76 -1.26
C SER A 53 -1.39 8.12 -0.09
N LYS A 54 -0.84 7.02 0.41
CA LYS A 54 -1.25 6.43 1.69
C LYS A 54 -1.06 7.45 2.81
N LEU A 55 -2.05 7.58 3.67
CA LEU A 55 -1.97 8.46 4.83
C LEU A 55 -0.85 7.99 5.78
N GLY A 56 0.02 8.91 6.19
CA GLY A 56 1.15 8.60 7.08
C GLY A 56 2.41 8.07 6.40
N ALA A 57 2.41 7.86 5.08
CA ALA A 57 3.57 7.38 4.34
C ALA A 57 4.65 8.43 4.07
N MET A 58 4.37 9.72 4.28
CA MET A 58 5.34 10.80 4.05
C MET A 58 6.46 10.74 5.07
N VAL A 59 7.69 10.65 4.58
CA VAL A 59 8.94 10.64 5.37
C VAL A 59 9.61 12.01 5.36
N ALA A 60 9.71 12.63 4.18
CA ALA A 60 10.30 13.94 4.00
C ALA A 60 9.71 14.65 2.78
N TYR A 61 9.91 15.95 2.67
CA TYR A 61 9.58 16.68 1.46
C TYR A 61 10.43 17.95 1.32
N LYS A 62 10.54 18.45 0.11
CA LYS A 62 11.16 19.73 -0.23
C LYS A 62 10.29 20.50 -1.22
N GLY A 63 10.29 21.84 -1.13
CA GLY A 63 9.47 22.74 -1.96
C GLY A 63 8.18 23.18 -1.26
N ASN A 64 7.21 23.66 -2.06
CA ASN A 64 5.93 24.17 -1.56
C ASN A 64 4.82 23.12 -1.76
N LEU A 65 4.70 22.20 -0.82
CA LEU A 65 3.72 21.13 -0.83
C LEU A 65 2.67 21.30 0.28
N THR A 66 1.44 20.91 -0.01
CA THR A 66 0.34 20.83 0.95
C THR A 66 -0.20 19.41 1.00
N PHE A 67 -0.54 18.95 2.20
CA PHE A 67 -1.04 17.60 2.46
C PHE A 67 -2.47 17.69 2.96
N LYS A 68 -3.42 17.10 2.23
CA LYS A 68 -4.84 17.14 2.57
C LYS A 68 -5.37 15.72 2.70
N ARG A 69 -6.01 15.43 3.81
CA ARG A 69 -6.74 14.16 3.96
C ARG A 69 -7.97 14.19 3.07
N GLU A 70 -8.23 13.10 2.33
CA GLU A 70 -9.47 12.98 1.56
C GLU A 70 -10.66 12.97 2.51
N GLY A 71 -11.72 13.72 2.16
CA GLY A 71 -12.99 13.61 2.87
C GLY A 71 -13.32 14.71 3.87
N LEU A 72 -12.41 15.60 4.23
CA LEU A 72 -12.74 16.66 5.20
C LEU A 72 -13.57 17.82 4.63
N LEU A 73 -13.62 18.04 3.31
CA LEU A 73 -14.27 19.22 2.72
C LEU A 73 -15.18 18.97 1.51
N GLU A 74 -15.22 17.79 0.92
CA GLU A 74 -15.98 17.53 -0.32
C GLU A 74 -17.11 16.51 -0.12
N GLY A 75 -18.25 16.97 0.39
CA GLY A 75 -19.46 16.15 0.41
C GLY A 75 -20.33 16.36 1.63
N GLY A 76 -21.49 16.94 1.43
CA GLY A 76 -22.48 17.41 2.37
C GLY A 76 -22.70 16.60 3.66
N ILE A 77 -23.41 17.20 4.60
CA ILE A 77 -23.68 16.76 5.99
C ILE A 77 -24.01 15.26 6.13
N MET A 78 -24.68 14.65 5.14
CA MET A 78 -25.03 13.23 5.14
C MET A 78 -23.81 12.30 4.99
N LYS A 79 -22.80 12.67 4.17
CA LYS A 79 -21.54 11.93 4.04
C LYS A 79 -20.65 12.11 5.28
N ALA A 80 -20.70 13.27 5.92
CA ALA A 80 -19.99 13.51 7.17
C ALA A 80 -20.52 12.62 8.32
N LEU A 81 -21.83 12.36 8.37
CA LEU A 81 -22.44 11.51 9.40
C LEU A 81 -22.07 10.02 9.21
N VAL A 82 -22.07 9.53 7.96
CA VAL A 82 -21.61 8.17 7.64
C VAL A 82 -20.10 8.01 7.92
N ARG A 83 -19.32 9.08 7.69
CA ARG A 83 -17.87 9.14 7.98
C ARG A 83 -17.55 9.21 9.47
N ALA A 84 -18.36 9.88 10.28
CA ALA A 84 -18.17 9.93 11.74
C ALA A 84 -18.33 8.56 12.40
N VAL A 85 -19.08 7.65 11.78
CA VAL A 85 -19.24 6.24 12.22
C VAL A 85 -18.13 5.34 11.62
N SER A 86 -17.45 5.82 10.58
CA SER A 86 -16.39 5.09 9.85
C SER A 86 -15.05 5.84 9.89
N SER A 87 -14.73 6.52 10.98
CA SER A 87 -13.55 7.39 11.13
C SER A 87 -12.18 6.74 10.86
N GLU A 88 -12.16 5.47 10.49
CA GLU A 88 -10.95 4.69 10.20
C GLU A 88 -10.72 4.42 8.70
N MET A 89 -11.55 5.00 7.77
CA MET A 89 -11.67 4.46 6.42
C MET A 89 -11.29 5.36 5.25
N GLU A 90 -10.50 6.39 5.44
CA GLU A 90 -9.91 7.10 4.31
C GLU A 90 -8.38 7.04 4.41
N PRO A 91 -7.77 5.99 3.85
CA PRO A 91 -6.32 5.78 3.96
C PRO A 91 -5.53 6.69 3.03
N LEU A 92 -6.19 7.55 2.25
CA LEU A 92 -5.57 8.36 1.21
C LEU A 92 -5.47 9.82 1.60
N ALA A 93 -4.35 10.42 1.24
CA ALA A 93 -4.07 11.84 1.32
C ALA A 93 -3.75 12.39 -0.07
N LYS A 94 -4.11 13.64 -0.30
CA LYS A 94 -3.70 14.40 -1.49
C LYS A 94 -2.43 15.19 -1.16
N ILE A 95 -1.42 15.08 -2.00
CA ILE A 95 -0.23 15.90 -2.00
C ILE A 95 -0.34 16.86 -3.18
N GLU A 96 -0.38 18.17 -2.90
CA GLU A 96 -0.58 19.20 -3.92
C GLU A 96 0.50 20.27 -3.82
N GLY A 97 0.81 20.91 -4.95
CA GLY A 97 1.77 22.02 -5.02
C GLY A 97 2.92 21.78 -5.99
N GLN A 98 4.11 22.26 -5.61
CA GLN A 98 5.32 22.11 -6.41
C GLN A 98 6.49 21.74 -5.50
N GLY A 99 7.09 20.59 -5.76
CA GLY A 99 8.22 20.09 -4.96
C GLY A 99 8.42 18.59 -5.12
N VAL A 100 9.14 18.02 -4.18
CA VAL A 100 9.45 16.60 -4.12
C VAL A 100 9.05 16.06 -2.75
N CYS A 101 8.42 14.89 -2.74
CA CYS A 101 8.01 14.19 -1.53
C CYS A 101 8.62 12.79 -1.50
N TYR A 102 9.15 12.36 -0.36
CA TYR A 102 9.68 11.02 -0.15
C TYR A 102 8.67 10.21 0.66
N LEU A 103 8.30 9.06 0.12
CA LEU A 103 7.30 8.17 0.71
C LEU A 103 7.94 6.82 1.04
N ALA A 104 7.57 6.27 2.19
CA ALA A 104 7.90 4.92 2.62
C ALA A 104 6.81 4.41 3.58
N ASP A 105 6.69 3.10 3.75
CA ASP A 105 5.76 2.54 4.70
C ASP A 105 6.31 1.26 5.33
N GLN A 106 6.51 1.28 6.64
CA GLN A 106 6.86 0.14 7.51
C GLN A 106 8.00 -0.77 6.99
N GLY A 107 8.93 -0.22 6.20
CA GLY A 107 10.04 -0.97 5.63
C GLY A 107 9.65 -1.97 4.54
N LYS A 108 8.44 -1.88 3.99
CA LYS A 108 8.00 -2.65 2.83
C LYS A 108 8.77 -2.29 1.57
N GLU A 109 8.89 -3.24 0.67
CA GLU A 109 9.43 -3.02 -0.67
C GLU A 109 8.39 -2.35 -1.57
N ILE A 110 8.86 -1.47 -2.44
CA ILE A 110 8.03 -0.67 -3.33
C ILE A 110 8.19 -1.18 -4.76
N THR A 111 7.06 -1.45 -5.41
CA THR A 111 7.01 -1.72 -6.85
C THR A 111 6.27 -0.60 -7.54
N VAL A 112 6.93 0.06 -8.50
CA VAL A 112 6.31 1.09 -9.33
C VAL A 112 5.79 0.45 -10.61
N LEU A 113 4.51 0.63 -10.89
CA LEU A 113 3.80 0.17 -12.07
C LEU A 113 3.38 1.36 -12.93
N ARG A 114 3.32 1.16 -14.25
CA ARG A 114 2.75 2.14 -15.18
C ARG A 114 1.50 1.54 -15.83
N LEU A 115 0.35 2.13 -15.55
CA LEU A 115 -0.90 1.81 -16.22
C LEU A 115 -0.95 2.52 -17.57
N THR A 116 -1.43 1.83 -18.59
CA THR A 116 -1.52 2.31 -19.99
C THR A 116 -2.93 2.19 -20.57
N GLY A 117 -3.95 2.36 -19.74
CA GLY A 117 -5.37 2.18 -20.06
C GLY A 117 -5.96 0.90 -19.49
N ASP A 118 -5.21 0.23 -18.67
CA ASP A 118 -5.57 -0.95 -17.87
C ASP A 118 -5.79 -0.57 -16.40
N GLY A 119 -6.05 -1.56 -15.56
CA GLY A 119 -6.28 -1.34 -14.16
C GLY A 119 -6.04 -2.57 -13.29
N LEU A 120 -6.00 -2.33 -11.99
CA LEU A 120 -5.87 -3.36 -10.98
C LEU A 120 -6.62 -2.98 -9.70
N ASN A 121 -6.93 -3.97 -8.89
CA ASN A 121 -7.33 -3.76 -7.51
C ASN A 121 -6.11 -3.96 -6.62
N VAL A 122 -5.92 -3.08 -5.64
CA VAL A 122 -4.83 -3.17 -4.66
C VAL A 122 -5.44 -3.25 -3.27
N ASN A 123 -4.93 -4.13 -2.41
CA ASN A 123 -5.27 -4.13 -0.99
C ASN A 123 -4.92 -2.76 -0.40
N GLY A 124 -5.81 -2.17 0.38
CA GLY A 124 -5.62 -0.82 0.88
C GLY A 124 -4.38 -0.64 1.73
N ASN A 125 -3.90 -1.68 2.41
CA ASN A 125 -2.66 -1.65 3.17
C ASN A 125 -1.40 -1.65 2.29
N ASP A 126 -1.54 -2.07 1.02
CA ASP A 126 -0.44 -2.24 0.08
C ASP A 126 -0.42 -1.20 -1.05
N LEU A 127 -1.32 -0.21 -1.01
CA LEU A 127 -1.25 0.94 -1.91
C LEU A 127 -0.44 2.06 -1.27
N LEU A 128 0.64 2.50 -1.94
CA LEU A 128 1.48 3.60 -1.45
C LEU A 128 1.09 4.94 -2.07
N ALA A 129 1.06 5.03 -3.40
CA ALA A 129 0.77 6.26 -4.11
C ALA A 129 0.31 6.02 -5.54
N PHE A 130 -0.36 6.99 -6.15
CA PHE A 130 -0.69 7.00 -7.58
C PHE A 130 -0.89 8.43 -8.10
N GLU A 131 -0.71 8.60 -9.42
CA GLU A 131 -0.92 9.87 -10.09
C GLU A 131 -2.40 10.22 -10.18
N ASP A 132 -2.72 11.52 -10.19
CA ASP A 132 -4.10 12.05 -10.31
C ASP A 132 -4.79 11.69 -11.66
N THR A 133 -4.01 11.24 -12.64
CA THR A 133 -4.51 10.73 -13.93
C THR A 133 -5.08 9.30 -13.82
N VAL A 134 -4.80 8.61 -12.73
CA VAL A 134 -5.35 7.30 -12.41
C VAL A 134 -6.65 7.47 -11.63
N SER A 135 -7.75 7.01 -12.18
CA SER A 135 -9.04 6.99 -11.47
C SER A 135 -9.01 5.93 -10.36
N HIS A 136 -9.68 6.21 -9.25
CA HIS A 136 -9.72 5.28 -8.14
C HIS A 136 -11.12 5.13 -7.55
N ASN A 137 -11.40 3.95 -6.98
CA ASN A 137 -12.62 3.66 -6.23
C ASN A 137 -12.28 2.75 -5.05
N VAL A 138 -12.65 3.18 -3.85
CA VAL A 138 -12.43 2.40 -2.62
C VAL A 138 -13.62 1.47 -2.40
N THR A 139 -13.36 0.17 -2.29
CA THR A 139 -14.36 -0.86 -2.05
C THR A 139 -14.10 -1.54 -0.70
N MET A 140 -15.12 -1.54 0.17
CA MET A 140 -15.09 -2.29 1.41
C MET A 140 -15.66 -3.68 1.20
N HIS A 141 -14.88 -4.71 1.48
CA HIS A 141 -15.28 -6.09 1.23
C HIS A 141 -16.12 -6.71 2.37
N ARG A 142 -15.90 -6.37 3.62
CA ARG A 142 -16.77 -6.66 4.79
C ARG A 142 -16.16 -6.10 6.08
N ARG A 143 -17.04 -5.65 6.99
CA ARG A 143 -16.70 -5.61 8.42
C ARG A 143 -16.96 -7.02 8.96
N VAL A 144 -15.90 -7.72 9.34
CA VAL A 144 -16.04 -8.97 10.09
C VAL A 144 -16.07 -8.56 11.56
N ALA A 145 -17.15 -8.94 12.26
CA ALA A 145 -17.25 -8.74 13.71
C ALA A 145 -16.08 -9.47 14.39
N GLY A 146 -15.22 -8.73 15.12
CA GLY A 146 -14.04 -9.28 15.78
C GLY A 146 -12.70 -8.83 15.19
N MET A 147 -12.64 -8.19 14.01
CA MET A 147 -11.44 -7.49 13.56
C MET A 147 -11.31 -6.16 14.31
N ALA A 148 -10.36 -6.09 15.24
CA ALA A 148 -10.14 -4.92 16.12
C ALA A 148 -9.61 -3.69 15.37
N SER A 149 -9.25 -3.80 14.09
CA SER A 149 -8.71 -2.71 13.29
C SER A 149 -9.21 -2.79 11.86
N GLY A 150 -10.10 -1.88 11.48
CA GLY A 150 -10.47 -1.57 10.09
C GLY A 150 -10.92 -2.76 9.24
N GLY A 151 -12.03 -2.65 8.52
CA GLY A 151 -12.50 -3.70 7.62
C GLY A 151 -11.53 -3.91 6.45
N LEU A 152 -11.61 -5.09 5.83
CA LEU A 152 -10.90 -5.40 4.61
C LEU A 152 -11.40 -4.49 3.47
N PHE A 153 -10.53 -3.65 2.93
CA PHE A 153 -10.85 -2.75 1.82
C PHE A 153 -9.81 -2.88 0.71
N SER A 154 -10.20 -2.56 -0.50
CA SER A 154 -9.32 -2.46 -1.65
C SER A 154 -9.56 -1.17 -2.40
N VAL A 155 -8.56 -0.74 -3.15
CA VAL A 155 -8.66 0.39 -4.05
C VAL A 155 -8.56 -0.13 -5.47
N LYS A 156 -9.63 0.05 -6.24
CA LYS A 156 -9.64 -0.21 -7.67
C LYS A 156 -9.02 1.00 -8.37
N LEU A 157 -7.99 0.76 -9.17
CA LEU A 157 -7.26 1.76 -9.95
C LEU A 157 -7.44 1.47 -11.43
N HIS A 158 -7.63 2.52 -12.26
CA HIS A 158 -7.77 2.38 -13.71
C HIS A 158 -7.31 3.64 -14.42
N GLY A 159 -6.66 3.51 -15.57
CA GLY A 159 -6.34 4.64 -16.45
C GLY A 159 -4.90 4.67 -16.91
N GLN A 160 -4.33 5.87 -17.02
CA GLN A 160 -2.95 6.07 -17.48
C GLN A 160 -2.18 6.84 -16.42
N GLY A 161 -1.06 6.29 -15.97
CA GLY A 161 -0.21 6.92 -14.96
C GLY A 161 0.56 5.91 -14.14
N MET A 162 1.35 6.42 -13.22
CA MET A 162 2.16 5.59 -12.32
C MET A 162 1.40 5.25 -11.05
N VAL A 163 1.62 4.05 -10.57
CA VAL A 163 1.09 3.51 -9.31
C VAL A 163 2.25 2.87 -8.55
N ALA A 164 2.35 3.14 -7.27
CA ALA A 164 3.31 2.49 -6.37
C ALA A 164 2.56 1.58 -5.39
N ILE A 165 2.93 0.31 -5.38
CA ILE A 165 2.41 -0.69 -4.45
C ILE A 165 3.49 -1.19 -3.50
N LEU A 166 3.08 -1.74 -2.39
CA LEU A 166 3.92 -2.21 -1.30
C LEU A 166 3.85 -3.73 -1.18
N SER A 167 4.95 -4.35 -0.77
CA SER A 167 4.97 -5.75 -0.37
C SER A 167 6.04 -6.02 0.68
N HIS A 168 5.80 -6.99 1.57
CA HIS A 168 6.85 -7.55 2.41
C HIS A 168 7.60 -8.61 1.62
N GLY A 169 8.82 -8.27 1.15
CA GLY A 169 9.62 -9.14 0.30
C GLY A 169 9.07 -9.27 -1.13
N THR A 170 9.65 -10.17 -1.90
CA THR A 170 9.32 -10.37 -3.32
C THR A 170 7.94 -11.01 -3.47
N PRO A 171 6.98 -10.35 -4.13
CA PRO A 171 5.65 -10.91 -4.33
C PRO A 171 5.63 -12.02 -5.38
N LEU A 172 4.61 -12.89 -5.30
CA LEU A 172 4.32 -13.95 -6.26
C LEU A 172 3.01 -13.67 -6.99
N THR A 173 3.03 -13.75 -8.31
CA THR A 173 1.81 -13.67 -9.13
C THR A 173 1.28 -15.06 -9.47
N LEU A 174 0.03 -15.31 -9.12
CA LEU A 174 -0.70 -16.54 -9.41
C LEU A 174 -1.74 -16.28 -10.51
N ARG A 175 -1.78 -17.13 -11.52
CA ARG A 175 -2.78 -17.04 -12.59
C ARG A 175 -4.11 -17.65 -12.13
N VAL A 176 -5.18 -16.89 -12.28
CA VAL A 176 -6.57 -17.35 -12.07
C VAL A 176 -7.16 -17.73 -13.41
N THR A 177 -7.77 -18.92 -13.49
CA THR A 177 -8.53 -19.35 -14.66
C THR A 177 -9.90 -19.87 -14.22
N PRO A 178 -10.90 -20.02 -15.13
CA PRO A 178 -12.20 -20.58 -14.79
C PRO A 178 -12.12 -22.00 -14.18
N GLN A 179 -11.07 -22.76 -14.54
CA GLN A 179 -10.85 -24.14 -14.06
C GLN A 179 -9.99 -24.19 -12.79
N THR A 180 -9.27 -23.10 -12.49
CA THR A 180 -8.33 -23.07 -11.37
C THR A 180 -8.56 -21.80 -10.54
N PRO A 181 -9.57 -21.82 -9.65
CA PRO A 181 -9.76 -20.74 -8.69
C PRO A 181 -8.59 -20.67 -7.72
N ILE A 182 -8.26 -19.47 -7.28
CA ILE A 182 -7.17 -19.22 -6.31
C ILE A 182 -7.78 -18.80 -4.98
N PHE A 183 -7.24 -19.34 -3.91
CA PHE A 183 -7.61 -19.02 -2.53
C PHE A 183 -6.44 -18.36 -1.84
N THR A 184 -6.65 -17.23 -1.22
CA THR A 184 -5.58 -16.48 -0.55
C THR A 184 -6.00 -16.04 0.86
N ASP A 185 -5.02 -15.83 1.73
CA ASP A 185 -5.22 -15.06 2.95
C ASP A 185 -5.39 -13.58 2.57
N PRO A 186 -6.42 -12.88 3.06
CA PRO A 186 -6.60 -11.45 2.81
C PRO A 186 -5.38 -10.60 3.20
N ASN A 187 -4.67 -10.96 4.26
CA ASN A 187 -3.51 -10.22 4.76
C ASN A 187 -2.23 -10.48 3.96
N ALA A 188 -2.20 -11.57 3.17
CA ALA A 188 -1.11 -11.87 2.24
C ALA A 188 -1.44 -11.45 0.80
N THR A 189 -2.65 -10.94 0.53
CA THR A 189 -3.08 -10.56 -0.81
C THR A 189 -2.76 -9.10 -1.07
N VAL A 190 -1.87 -8.83 -2.03
CA VAL A 190 -1.39 -7.48 -2.39
C VAL A 190 -2.27 -6.82 -3.44
N ALA A 191 -2.50 -7.50 -4.56
CA ALA A 191 -3.22 -6.93 -5.71
C ALA A 191 -3.84 -8.03 -6.58
N TRP A 192 -4.80 -7.65 -7.45
CA TRP A 192 -5.41 -8.59 -8.40
C TRP A 192 -5.98 -7.85 -9.62
N SER A 193 -6.25 -8.59 -10.68
CA SER A 193 -6.84 -8.08 -11.92
C SER A 193 -8.10 -7.27 -11.65
N GLU A 194 -8.28 -6.19 -12.38
CA GLU A 194 -9.40 -5.27 -12.26
C GLU A 194 -10.78 -5.95 -12.42
N ASN A 195 -10.85 -6.95 -13.29
CA ASN A 195 -12.07 -7.68 -13.62
C ASN A 195 -12.46 -8.78 -12.61
N LEU A 196 -11.57 -9.12 -11.67
CA LEU A 196 -11.85 -10.12 -10.64
C LEU A 196 -12.51 -9.48 -9.42
N GLN A 197 -13.57 -10.11 -8.94
CA GLN A 197 -14.26 -9.74 -7.69
C GLN A 197 -14.16 -10.89 -6.70
N PRO A 198 -13.29 -10.80 -5.69
CA PRO A 198 -13.10 -11.87 -4.73
C PRO A 198 -14.32 -12.07 -3.84
N GLN A 199 -14.63 -13.32 -3.56
CA GLN A 199 -15.58 -13.70 -2.52
C GLN A 199 -14.84 -13.90 -1.21
N ILE A 200 -15.34 -13.33 -0.12
CA ILE A 200 -14.81 -13.59 1.22
C ILE A 200 -15.54 -14.81 1.80
N ARG A 201 -14.78 -15.83 2.21
CA ARG A 201 -15.28 -17.04 2.85
C ARG A 201 -14.63 -17.24 4.21
N ILE A 202 -15.37 -17.85 5.11
CA ILE A 202 -14.86 -18.36 6.39
C ILE A 202 -14.64 -19.85 6.21
N ASP A 203 -13.39 -20.32 6.39
CA ASP A 203 -13.06 -21.74 6.33
C ASP A 203 -12.75 -22.27 7.74
N ALA A 204 -13.68 -23.04 8.28
CA ALA A 204 -13.52 -23.66 9.60
C ALA A 204 -12.45 -24.76 9.62
N ASN A 205 -12.16 -25.39 8.47
CA ASN A 205 -11.18 -26.49 8.40
C ASN A 205 -9.73 -25.95 8.39
N LEU A 206 -9.51 -24.78 7.79
CA LEU A 206 -8.20 -24.13 7.76
C LEU A 206 -7.75 -23.67 9.17
N ARG A 207 -8.72 -23.44 10.06
CA ARG A 207 -8.48 -23.06 11.45
C ARG A 207 -7.60 -24.06 12.22
N SER A 208 -7.79 -25.35 11.97
CA SER A 208 -6.98 -26.40 12.61
C SER A 208 -5.57 -26.49 12.06
N PHE A 209 -5.37 -26.10 10.81
CA PHE A 209 -4.07 -26.15 10.13
C PHE A 209 -3.14 -24.97 10.53
N LEU A 210 -3.70 -23.78 10.69
CA LEU A 210 -2.92 -22.58 10.99
C LEU A 210 -2.53 -22.42 12.45
N GLY A 211 -2.99 -23.33 13.35
CA GLY A 211 -2.54 -23.40 14.76
C GLY A 211 -2.81 -22.17 15.60
N ARG A 212 -3.56 -21.19 15.11
CA ARG A 212 -3.85 -19.92 15.80
C ARG A 212 -5.13 -20.02 16.61
N GLY A 213 -5.01 -19.85 17.91
CA GLY A 213 -6.15 -19.77 18.81
C GLY A 213 -6.99 -18.53 18.55
N GLY A 214 -8.27 -18.72 18.26
CA GLY A 214 -9.31 -17.73 18.52
C GLY A 214 -9.81 -16.85 17.39
N GLY A 215 -9.25 -16.85 16.16
CA GLY A 215 -9.72 -16.03 15.03
C GLY A 215 -10.49 -16.83 13.97
N GLU A 216 -11.48 -16.21 13.32
CA GLU A 216 -12.08 -16.76 12.10
C GLU A 216 -11.07 -16.69 10.97
N THR A 217 -10.80 -17.83 10.31
CA THR A 217 -9.88 -17.85 9.16
C THR A 217 -10.63 -17.39 7.93
N LEU A 218 -10.36 -16.17 7.51
CA LEU A 218 -10.92 -15.60 6.29
C LEU A 218 -10.10 -16.01 5.08
N GLN A 219 -10.78 -16.29 3.97
CA GLN A 219 -10.17 -16.50 2.67
C GLN A 219 -10.79 -15.57 1.64
N MET A 220 -9.95 -15.06 0.75
CA MET A 220 -10.39 -14.47 -0.52
C MET A 220 -10.37 -15.55 -1.59
N VAL A 221 -11.48 -15.71 -2.31
CA VAL A 221 -11.61 -16.67 -3.40
C VAL A 221 -11.73 -15.92 -4.71
N PHE A 222 -10.79 -16.15 -5.61
CA PHE A 222 -10.74 -15.55 -6.94
C PHE A 222 -11.17 -16.57 -8.00
N GLN A 223 -12.18 -16.22 -8.79
CA GLN A 223 -12.70 -17.03 -9.90
C GLN A 223 -12.80 -16.17 -11.16
N GLY A 224 -12.56 -16.76 -12.33
CA GLY A 224 -12.59 -16.06 -13.61
C GLY A 224 -11.28 -16.21 -14.36
N ASP A 225 -10.91 -15.21 -15.16
CA ASP A 225 -9.63 -15.16 -15.88
C ASP A 225 -8.88 -13.90 -15.49
N GLY A 226 -7.64 -14.06 -14.97
CA GLY A 226 -6.83 -12.95 -14.49
C GLY A 226 -5.64 -13.40 -13.66
N PHE A 227 -5.25 -12.56 -12.71
CA PHE A 227 -4.15 -12.84 -11.79
C PHE A 227 -4.46 -12.34 -10.38
N VAL A 228 -3.77 -12.90 -9.40
CA VAL A 228 -3.67 -12.40 -8.04
C VAL A 228 -2.20 -12.36 -7.60
N VAL A 229 -1.81 -11.30 -6.92
CA VAL A 229 -0.47 -11.08 -6.38
C VAL A 229 -0.51 -11.29 -4.88
N VAL A 230 0.37 -12.14 -4.38
CA VAL A 230 0.50 -12.44 -2.95
C VAL A 230 1.92 -12.16 -2.47
N GLN A 231 2.08 -11.86 -1.18
CA GLN A 231 3.37 -11.63 -0.54
C GLN A 231 3.68 -12.76 0.46
N PRO A 232 4.98 -13.06 0.73
CA PRO A 232 5.38 -14.10 1.68
C PRO A 232 5.28 -13.64 3.15
N TYR A 233 4.21 -12.91 3.49
CA TYR A 233 3.99 -12.32 4.80
C TYR A 233 2.50 -12.09 5.02
N GLU A 234 2.01 -12.38 6.23
CA GLU A 234 0.66 -12.05 6.65
C GLU A 234 0.68 -10.76 7.46
N GLU A 235 0.02 -9.72 6.99
CA GLU A 235 -0.14 -8.49 7.76
C GLU A 235 -1.11 -8.71 8.91
N HIS A 236 -0.57 -8.67 10.13
CA HIS A 236 -1.41 -8.69 11.32
C HIS A 236 -1.98 -7.29 11.53
N ALA A 237 -3.29 -7.15 11.52
CA ALA A 237 -3.95 -5.94 11.96
C ALA A 237 -3.49 -5.60 13.38
N GLY A 238 -2.67 -4.54 13.47
CA GLY A 238 -2.00 -3.96 14.62
C GLY A 238 -2.37 -4.46 16.01
N LEU A 239 -1.58 -5.37 16.56
CA LEU A 239 -1.30 -5.34 17.97
C LEU A 239 -0.18 -4.31 18.17
N ARG A 240 -0.52 -3.05 18.42
CA ARG A 240 0.38 -2.20 19.20
C ARG A 240 0.54 -2.90 20.52
N SER A 241 1.71 -3.44 20.77
CA SER A 241 2.13 -3.79 22.11
C SER A 241 2.26 -2.47 22.88
N ASP A 242 1.19 -2.08 23.57
CA ASP A 242 1.30 -1.16 24.70
C ASP A 242 2.07 -1.90 25.79
N ASP A 243 3.38 -1.91 25.64
CA ASP A 243 4.30 -2.27 26.72
C ASP A 243 4.42 -1.05 27.65
N SER A 244 3.32 -0.73 28.31
CA SER A 244 3.32 0.13 29.50
C SER A 244 3.80 -0.73 30.68
N GLY A 245 5.12 -0.91 30.76
CA GLY A 245 5.77 -1.42 31.94
C GLY A 245 5.38 -0.60 33.16
N ASN A 246 4.59 -1.19 34.00
CA ASN A 246 4.35 -0.75 35.35
C ASN A 246 5.57 -1.18 36.22
N SER A 247 6.30 -0.20 36.71
CA SER A 247 7.20 -0.34 37.84
C SER A 247 7.23 0.95 38.63
#